data_d95e28d0ef2a76af77928cd6ed5bb8f3
#
_entry.id   d95e28d0ef2a76af77928cd6ed5bb8f3
#
_cell.length_a   1.000
_cell.length_b   1.000
_cell.length_c   1.000
_cell.angle_alpha   90.00
_cell.angle_beta   90.00
_cell.angle_gamma   90.00
#
_symmetry.space_group_name_H-M   'P 1'
#
loop_
_entity.id
_entity.type
_entity.pdbx_description
1 polymer ?
#
loop_
_entity_poly.entity_id
_entity_poly.type
_entity_poly.pdbx_seq_one_letter_code
_entity_poly.pdbx_strand_id
1 'polypeptide(L)'
;MNEPTCYEFPSGLRLVHHNKTSDVGHLGFFFRAGSRYENNKKVGLAHFLEHCVFKGTQKRNAIQTISRIDEVGGELNAYTAKEELCLHASFPKEHTFRAIELLSDIATNPTFPENELVKEKEIILDEINSYLDSPYDKIFDDFEEELFKGHAL
;
A
#
# COMPACT_ATOMS: atom_id res chain seq x y z
N MET A 1 4.24 -21.13 20.52
CA MET A 1 3.73 -20.01 19.66
C MET A 1 2.30 -20.39 19.28
N ASN A 2 1.33 -19.50 19.47
CA ASN A 2 -0.05 -19.79 19.04
C ASN A 2 -0.11 -19.83 17.51
N GLU A 3 -0.81 -20.81 16.96
CA GLU A 3 -1.03 -20.84 15.50
C GLU A 3 -1.91 -19.67 15.05
N PRO A 4 -1.71 -19.13 13.83
CA PRO A 4 -2.58 -18.10 13.31
C PRO A 4 -3.99 -18.65 13.06
N THR A 5 -4.99 -17.84 13.34
CA THR A 5 -6.40 -18.13 13.04
C THR A 5 -6.73 -17.56 11.66
N CYS A 6 -7.32 -18.37 10.80
CA CYS A 6 -7.77 -17.98 9.47
C CYS A 6 -9.30 -17.97 9.40
N TYR A 7 -9.85 -16.93 8.77
CA TYR A 7 -11.29 -16.82 8.51
C TYR A 7 -11.53 -16.29 7.11
N GLU A 8 -12.49 -16.89 6.41
CA GLU A 8 -12.92 -16.43 5.08
C GLU A 8 -14.35 -15.90 5.16
N PHE A 9 -14.52 -14.66 4.72
CA PHE A 9 -15.81 -13.99 4.67
C PHE A 9 -16.59 -14.45 3.42
N PRO A 10 -17.94 -14.37 3.43
CA PRO A 10 -18.75 -14.70 2.25
C PRO A 10 -18.41 -13.85 1.00
N SER A 11 -17.78 -12.70 1.18
CA SER A 11 -17.26 -11.84 0.10
C SER A 11 -15.99 -12.36 -0.57
N GLY A 12 -15.37 -13.42 -0.03
CA GLY A 12 -14.05 -13.93 -0.45
C GLY A 12 -12.86 -13.23 0.22
N LEU A 13 -13.11 -12.22 1.07
CA LEU A 13 -12.05 -11.62 1.89
C LEU A 13 -11.53 -12.64 2.90
N ARG A 14 -10.22 -12.81 2.97
CA ARG A 14 -9.56 -13.69 3.93
C ARG A 14 -8.89 -12.89 5.03
N LEU A 15 -9.15 -13.24 6.27
CA LEU A 15 -8.51 -12.69 7.47
C LEU A 15 -7.54 -13.72 8.05
N VAL A 16 -6.32 -13.31 8.30
CA VAL A 16 -5.34 -14.08 9.07
C VAL A 16 -5.02 -13.29 10.33
N HIS A 17 -5.27 -13.86 11.49
CA HIS A 17 -4.98 -13.24 12.78
C HIS A 17 -3.99 -14.07 13.57
N HIS A 18 -2.90 -13.41 14.00
CA HIS A 18 -1.91 -14.01 14.89
C HIS A 18 -1.82 -13.19 16.19
N ASN A 19 -2.24 -13.81 17.29
CA ASN A 19 -2.16 -13.17 18.60
C ASN A 19 -0.74 -13.26 19.14
N LYS A 20 -0.14 -12.11 19.42
CA LYS A 20 1.19 -11.97 20.03
C LYS A 20 1.10 -11.19 21.34
N THR A 21 2.00 -11.52 22.27
CA THR A 21 2.23 -10.73 23.50
C THR A 21 3.08 -9.51 23.10
N SER A 22 2.43 -8.44 22.68
CA SER A 22 3.07 -7.18 22.26
C SER A 22 2.15 -6.02 22.61
N ASP A 23 2.72 -4.85 22.88
CA ASP A 23 1.99 -3.60 23.04
C ASP A 23 1.76 -2.88 21.69
N VAL A 24 2.42 -3.39 20.64
CA VAL A 24 2.25 -2.90 19.26
C VAL A 24 1.46 -3.92 18.46
N GLY A 25 0.39 -3.44 17.82
CA GLY A 25 -0.38 -4.16 16.82
C GLY A 25 0.09 -3.80 15.40
N HIS A 26 -0.02 -4.76 14.49
CA HIS A 26 0.22 -4.57 13.06
C HIS A 26 -1.01 -5.04 12.30
N LEU A 27 -1.44 -4.27 11.31
CA LEU A 27 -2.54 -4.59 10.42
C LEU A 27 -2.11 -4.32 8.99
N GLY A 28 -2.45 -5.24 8.07
CA GLY A 28 -2.21 -5.06 6.64
C GLY A 28 -3.38 -5.54 5.79
N PHE A 29 -3.68 -4.78 4.74
CA PHE A 29 -4.55 -5.20 3.64
C PHE A 29 -3.69 -5.50 2.44
N PHE A 30 -3.76 -6.73 1.94
CA PHE A 30 -3.01 -7.21 0.79
C PHE A 30 -3.94 -7.34 -0.40
N PHE A 31 -3.55 -6.72 -1.50
CA PHE A 31 -4.27 -6.77 -2.77
C PHE A 31 -3.39 -7.48 -3.80
N ARG A 32 -3.98 -8.39 -4.55
CA ARG A 32 -3.32 -8.99 -5.71
C ARG A 32 -3.33 -8.01 -6.88
N ALA A 33 -2.52 -6.96 -6.75
CA ALA A 33 -2.45 -5.84 -7.65
C ALA A 33 -1.02 -5.26 -7.64
N GLY A 34 -0.21 -5.63 -8.58
CA GLY A 34 1.16 -5.13 -8.73
C GLY A 34 1.49 -4.94 -10.21
N SER A 35 2.70 -4.54 -10.52
CA SER A 35 3.14 -4.27 -11.91
C SER A 35 2.92 -5.45 -12.86
N ARG A 36 3.00 -6.68 -12.37
CA ARG A 36 2.71 -7.91 -13.12
C ARG A 36 1.32 -7.94 -13.76
N TYR A 37 0.33 -7.29 -13.14
CA TYR A 37 -1.06 -7.28 -13.61
C TYR A 37 -1.39 -6.08 -14.49
N GLU A 38 -0.41 -5.21 -14.71
CA GLU A 38 -0.55 -4.04 -15.57
C GLU A 38 -0.49 -4.45 -17.05
N ASN A 39 -1.12 -3.65 -17.88
CA ASN A 39 -0.99 -3.78 -19.32
C ASN A 39 -0.10 -2.67 -19.88
N ASN A 40 0.41 -2.85 -21.09
CA ASN A 40 1.36 -1.93 -21.72
C ASN A 40 0.87 -0.48 -21.88
N LYS A 41 -0.43 -0.21 -21.65
CA LYS A 41 -1.00 1.15 -21.69
C LYS A 41 -1.10 1.80 -20.32
N LYS A 42 -0.84 1.05 -19.24
CA LYS A 42 -1.03 1.47 -17.85
C LYS A 42 0.13 1.02 -16.97
N VAL A 43 1.34 1.10 -17.50
CA VAL A 43 2.56 0.81 -16.75
C VAL A 43 2.74 1.87 -15.66
N GLY A 44 3.05 1.43 -14.43
CA GLY A 44 3.20 2.29 -13.25
C GLY A 44 1.90 2.64 -12.52
N LEU A 45 0.74 2.09 -12.94
CA LEU A 45 -0.54 2.40 -12.31
C LEU A 45 -0.59 1.91 -10.86
N ALA A 46 0.02 0.77 -10.54
CA ALA A 46 0.04 0.22 -9.18
C ALA A 46 0.84 1.12 -8.23
N HIS A 47 2.00 1.60 -8.66
CA HIS A 47 2.82 2.56 -7.93
C HIS A 47 2.10 3.92 -7.78
N PHE A 48 1.49 4.41 -8.86
CA PHE A 48 0.67 5.63 -8.79
C PHE A 48 -0.50 5.50 -7.80
N LEU A 49 -1.14 4.33 -7.74
CA LEU A 49 -2.21 4.06 -6.78
C LEU A 49 -1.69 4.11 -5.34
N GLU A 50 -0.51 3.56 -5.07
CA GLU A 50 0.15 3.61 -3.76
C GLU A 50 0.29 5.05 -3.26
N HIS A 51 0.82 5.96 -4.10
CA HIS A 51 0.96 7.38 -3.77
C HIS A 51 -0.37 8.09 -3.51
N CYS A 52 -1.42 7.67 -4.23
CA CYS A 52 -2.70 8.37 -4.22
C CYS A 52 -3.68 7.85 -3.17
N VAL A 53 -3.48 6.65 -2.64
CA VAL A 53 -4.48 5.97 -1.79
C VAL A 53 -4.75 6.69 -0.46
N PHE A 54 -3.78 7.47 0.04
CA PHE A 54 -3.90 8.24 1.29
C PHE A 54 -4.38 9.68 1.08
N LYS A 55 -4.67 10.10 -0.17
CA LYS A 55 -5.00 11.49 -0.50
C LYS A 55 -6.46 11.86 -0.19
N GLY A 56 -7.26 10.91 0.25
CA GLY A 56 -8.61 11.15 0.77
C GLY A 56 -9.52 9.95 0.63
N THR A 57 -10.53 9.93 1.48
CA THR A 57 -11.66 8.99 1.45
C THR A 57 -12.98 9.78 1.39
N GLN A 58 -14.08 9.09 1.26
CA GLN A 58 -15.40 9.74 1.36
C GLN A 58 -15.64 10.42 2.72
N LYS A 59 -14.91 10.01 3.77
CA LYS A 59 -15.08 10.52 5.14
C LYS A 59 -13.98 11.50 5.55
N ARG A 60 -12.78 11.47 4.88
CA ARG A 60 -11.57 12.15 5.34
C ARG A 60 -10.81 12.76 4.18
N ASN A 61 -10.24 13.94 4.40
CA ASN A 61 -9.21 14.47 3.52
C ASN A 61 -7.84 13.82 3.84
N ALA A 62 -6.80 14.12 3.05
CA ALA A 62 -5.46 13.55 3.19
C ALA A 62 -4.87 13.71 4.60
N ILE A 63 -4.95 14.93 5.16
CA ILE A 63 -4.43 15.22 6.51
C ILE A 63 -5.14 14.38 7.55
N GLN A 64 -6.47 14.35 7.52
CA GLN A 64 -7.28 13.56 8.45
C GLN A 64 -7.02 12.05 8.33
N THR A 65 -6.69 11.59 7.12
CA THR A 65 -6.38 10.18 6.88
C THR A 65 -5.06 9.81 7.56
N ILE A 66 -4.01 10.58 7.35
CA ILE A 66 -2.68 10.31 7.92
C ILE A 66 -2.69 10.53 9.44
N SER A 67 -3.18 11.68 9.91
CA SER A 67 -3.21 12.02 11.34
C SER A 67 -3.98 11.01 12.19
N ARG A 68 -4.90 10.25 11.60
CA ARG A 68 -5.74 9.31 12.34
C ARG A 68 -4.95 8.25 13.12
N ILE A 69 -3.80 7.85 12.61
CA ILE A 69 -2.88 6.89 13.27
C ILE A 69 -1.72 7.61 13.92
N ASP A 70 -1.19 8.67 13.33
CA ASP A 70 -0.07 9.45 13.89
C ASP A 70 -0.41 10.03 15.27
N GLU A 71 -1.63 10.54 15.48
CA GLU A 71 -2.11 11.10 16.75
C GLU A 71 -2.02 10.12 17.94
N VAL A 72 -1.98 8.84 17.68
CA VAL A 72 -1.88 7.79 18.69
C VAL A 72 -0.51 7.12 18.75
N GLY A 73 0.49 7.71 18.05
CA GLY A 73 1.85 7.19 18.02
C GLY A 73 2.01 5.96 17.14
N GLY A 74 1.14 5.79 16.15
CA GLY A 74 1.27 4.74 15.14
C GLY A 74 1.85 5.27 13.84
N GLU A 75 2.00 4.38 12.87
CA GLU A 75 2.51 4.66 11.53
C GLU A 75 1.58 4.03 10.49
N LEU A 76 1.27 4.76 9.43
CA LEU A 76 0.49 4.32 8.29
C LEU A 76 1.36 4.34 7.04
N ASN A 77 1.39 3.24 6.29
CA ASN A 77 2.24 3.14 5.11
C ASN A 77 1.62 2.22 4.05
N ALA A 78 2.19 2.25 2.85
CA ALA A 78 1.88 1.33 1.76
C ALA A 78 3.15 0.94 1.02
N TYR A 79 3.12 -0.18 0.33
CA TYR A 79 4.12 -0.52 -0.66
C TYR A 79 3.49 -1.28 -1.83
N THR A 80 4.11 -1.13 -2.99
CA THR A 80 3.78 -1.89 -4.19
C THR A 80 4.96 -2.78 -4.57
N ALA A 81 4.65 -4.05 -4.77
CA ALA A 81 5.58 -5.03 -5.34
C ALA A 81 5.08 -5.49 -6.72
N LYS A 82 5.80 -6.40 -7.34
CA LYS A 82 5.41 -6.91 -8.67
C LYS A 82 4.07 -7.65 -8.66
N GLU A 83 3.72 -8.32 -7.56
CA GLU A 83 2.52 -9.16 -7.47
C GLU A 83 1.48 -8.67 -6.46
N GLU A 84 1.81 -7.68 -5.63
CA GLU A 84 0.92 -7.20 -4.58
C GLU A 84 1.07 -5.71 -4.29
N LEU A 85 -0.01 -5.12 -3.80
CA LEU A 85 -0.04 -3.84 -3.12
C LEU A 85 -0.47 -4.11 -1.68
N CYS A 86 0.25 -3.54 -0.72
CA CYS A 86 -0.04 -3.66 0.69
C CYS A 86 -0.28 -2.28 1.30
N LEU A 87 -1.41 -2.13 2.00
CA LEU A 87 -1.67 -1.00 2.90
C LEU A 87 -1.49 -1.51 4.32
N HIS A 88 -0.64 -0.89 5.12
CA HIS A 88 -0.39 -1.38 6.47
C HIS A 88 -0.25 -0.26 7.49
N ALA A 89 -0.48 -0.61 8.75
CA ALA A 89 -0.27 0.26 9.88
C ALA A 89 0.34 -0.50 11.06
N SER A 90 1.17 0.21 11.81
CA SER A 90 1.67 -0.18 13.14
C SER A 90 1.10 0.80 14.16
N PHE A 91 0.61 0.31 15.29
CA PHE A 91 -0.11 1.15 16.25
C PHE A 91 -0.08 0.53 17.66
N PRO A 92 -0.26 1.31 18.74
CA PRO A 92 -0.50 0.77 20.07
C PRO A 92 -1.77 -0.11 20.08
N LYS A 93 -1.71 -1.31 20.63
CA LYS A 93 -2.74 -2.36 20.55
C LYS A 93 -4.16 -1.92 20.95
N GLU A 94 -4.28 -0.96 21.87
CA GLU A 94 -5.55 -0.37 22.30
C GLU A 94 -6.27 0.37 21.17
N HIS A 95 -5.55 0.74 20.10
CA HIS A 95 -6.07 1.44 18.92
C HIS A 95 -6.38 0.51 17.73
N THR A 96 -6.44 -0.81 17.94
CA THR A 96 -6.72 -1.81 16.89
C THR A 96 -7.98 -1.50 16.10
N PHE A 97 -9.09 -1.14 16.76
CA PHE A 97 -10.33 -0.81 16.05
C PHE A 97 -10.22 0.46 15.21
N ARG A 98 -9.43 1.45 15.67
CA ARG A 98 -9.13 2.67 14.93
C ARG A 98 -8.36 2.34 13.63
N ALA A 99 -7.37 1.47 13.71
CA ALA A 99 -6.59 1.04 12.55
C ALA A 99 -7.43 0.22 11.55
N ILE A 100 -8.25 -0.70 12.03
CA ILE A 100 -9.16 -1.49 11.18
C ILE A 100 -10.14 -0.56 10.45
N GLU A 101 -10.76 0.38 11.15
CA GLU A 101 -11.72 1.34 10.58
C GLU A 101 -11.05 2.19 9.51
N LEU A 102 -9.85 2.73 9.81
CA LEU A 102 -9.12 3.58 8.88
C LEU A 102 -8.68 2.83 7.62
N LEU A 103 -7.98 1.70 7.77
CA LEU A 103 -7.49 0.93 6.62
C LEU A 103 -8.64 0.39 5.78
N SER A 104 -9.76 0.01 6.40
CA SER A 104 -10.97 -0.39 5.67
C SER A 104 -11.55 0.76 4.86
N ASP A 105 -11.60 1.97 5.42
CA ASP A 105 -12.09 3.16 4.72
C ASP A 105 -11.19 3.54 3.54
N ILE A 106 -9.86 3.52 3.74
CA ILE A 106 -8.88 3.74 2.66
C ILE A 106 -9.03 2.70 1.55
N ALA A 107 -9.18 1.42 1.91
CA ALA A 107 -9.26 0.32 0.96
C ALA A 107 -10.57 0.31 0.14
N THR A 108 -11.68 0.80 0.72
CA THR A 108 -13.00 0.65 0.10
C THR A 108 -13.64 1.95 -0.39
N ASN A 109 -13.19 3.10 0.10
CA ASN A 109 -13.82 4.41 -0.18
C ASN A 109 -12.81 5.51 -0.59
N PRO A 110 -11.72 5.22 -1.32
CA PRO A 110 -10.80 6.27 -1.74
C PRO A 110 -11.49 7.22 -2.73
N THR A 111 -11.12 8.51 -2.71
CA THR A 111 -11.76 9.53 -3.57
C THR A 111 -10.89 10.06 -4.69
N PHE A 112 -9.56 9.91 -4.59
CA PHE A 112 -8.59 10.35 -5.60
C PHE A 112 -8.83 11.79 -6.10
N PRO A 113 -8.72 12.84 -5.26
CA PRO A 113 -8.98 14.22 -5.68
C PRO A 113 -8.04 14.64 -6.83
N GLU A 114 -8.57 15.24 -7.88
CA GLU A 114 -7.82 15.58 -9.11
C GLU A 114 -6.59 16.45 -8.83
N ASN A 115 -6.73 17.44 -7.95
CA ASN A 115 -5.62 18.30 -7.54
C ASN A 115 -4.49 17.53 -6.84
N GLU A 116 -4.80 16.47 -6.10
CA GLU A 116 -3.79 15.61 -5.47
C GLU A 116 -3.15 14.68 -6.49
N LEU A 117 -3.92 14.13 -7.44
CA LEU A 117 -3.39 13.29 -8.54
C LEU A 117 -2.36 14.06 -9.38
N VAL A 118 -2.61 15.33 -9.67
CA VAL A 118 -1.66 16.17 -10.44
C VAL A 118 -0.35 16.35 -9.69
N LYS A 119 -0.42 16.63 -8.38
CA LYS A 119 0.78 16.77 -7.53
C LYS A 119 1.59 15.47 -7.44
N GLU A 120 0.90 14.36 -7.18
CA GLU A 120 1.58 13.06 -7.05
C GLU A 120 2.24 12.62 -8.36
N LYS A 121 1.66 12.96 -9.49
CA LYS A 121 2.30 12.71 -10.79
C LYS A 121 3.65 13.41 -10.92
N GLU A 122 3.77 14.65 -10.46
CA GLU A 122 5.04 15.38 -10.48
C GLU A 122 6.06 14.73 -9.54
N ILE A 123 5.64 14.36 -8.32
CA ILE A 123 6.48 13.69 -7.33
C ILE A 123 7.02 12.37 -7.88
N ILE A 124 6.16 11.54 -8.49
CA ILE A 124 6.57 10.25 -9.06
C ILE A 124 7.51 10.43 -10.25
N LEU A 125 7.32 11.45 -11.08
CA LEU A 125 8.24 11.74 -12.18
C LEU A 125 9.63 12.12 -11.65
N ASP A 126 9.70 12.89 -10.57
CA ASP A 126 10.98 13.25 -9.92
C ASP A 126 11.62 12.00 -9.28
N GLU A 127 10.84 11.12 -8.66
CA GLU A 127 11.31 9.85 -8.12
C GLU A 127 11.88 8.93 -9.21
N ILE A 128 11.18 8.77 -10.33
CA ILE A 128 11.64 8.00 -11.48
C ILE A 128 12.97 8.57 -12.01
N ASN A 129 13.09 9.87 -12.15
CA ASN A 129 14.32 10.50 -12.60
C ASN A 129 15.49 10.23 -11.62
N SER A 130 15.23 10.37 -10.32
CA SER A 130 16.20 10.07 -9.27
C SER A 130 16.67 8.61 -9.29
N TYR A 131 15.72 7.68 -9.51
CA TYR A 131 16.00 6.26 -9.65
C TYR A 131 16.85 5.94 -10.88
N LEU A 132 16.54 6.55 -12.03
CA LEU A 132 17.32 6.38 -13.27
C LEU A 132 18.75 6.89 -13.16
N ASP A 133 18.99 7.89 -12.31
CA ASP A 133 20.30 8.44 -12.00
C ASP A 133 21.11 7.58 -11.00
N SER A 134 20.51 6.53 -10.43
CA SER A 134 21.15 5.60 -9.48
C SER A 134 21.51 4.27 -10.17
N PRO A 135 22.76 4.06 -10.60
CA PRO A 135 23.16 2.80 -11.21
C PRO A 135 23.03 1.59 -10.27
N TYR A 136 23.10 1.84 -8.95
CA TYR A 136 22.97 0.81 -7.94
C TYR A 136 21.56 0.24 -7.88
N ASP A 137 20.56 1.08 -7.96
CA ASP A 137 19.15 0.65 -7.92
C ASP A 137 18.73 0.04 -9.25
N LYS A 138 19.13 0.69 -10.34
CA LYS A 138 18.80 0.26 -11.71
C LYS A 138 19.32 -1.14 -12.07
N ILE A 139 20.46 -1.57 -11.54
CA ILE A 139 21.07 -2.87 -11.91
C ILE A 139 20.19 -4.06 -11.55
N PHE A 140 19.38 -3.95 -10.48
CA PHE A 140 18.47 -5.02 -10.08
C PHE A 140 17.33 -5.16 -11.07
N ASP A 141 16.76 -4.04 -11.52
CA ASP A 141 15.70 -4.06 -12.53
C ASP A 141 16.22 -4.54 -13.88
N ASP A 142 17.39 -4.06 -14.33
CA ASP A 142 18.01 -4.51 -15.57
C ASP A 142 18.30 -6.03 -15.55
N PHE A 143 18.72 -6.56 -14.39
CA PHE A 143 18.93 -7.99 -14.21
C PHE A 143 17.63 -8.78 -14.28
N GLU A 144 16.58 -8.30 -13.60
CA GLU A 144 15.27 -8.96 -13.60
C GLU A 144 14.61 -8.90 -14.97
N GLU A 145 14.72 -7.77 -15.69
CA GLU A 145 14.22 -7.62 -17.06
C GLU A 145 14.86 -8.63 -18.01
N GLU A 146 16.17 -8.85 -17.90
CA GLU A 146 16.85 -9.84 -18.73
C GLU A 146 16.51 -11.28 -18.31
N LEU A 147 16.40 -11.55 -17.00
CA LEU A 147 16.06 -12.87 -16.46
C LEU A 147 14.63 -13.30 -16.83
N PHE A 148 13.68 -12.36 -16.77
CA PHE A 148 12.26 -12.61 -17.04
C PHE A 148 11.80 -12.11 -18.40
N LYS A 149 12.70 -11.97 -19.35
CA LYS A 149 12.43 -11.44 -20.69
C LYS A 149 11.22 -12.11 -21.36
N GLY A 150 10.22 -11.31 -21.67
CA GLY A 150 8.96 -11.80 -22.25
C GLY A 150 7.94 -12.33 -21.23
N HIS A 151 8.24 -12.22 -19.95
CA HIS A 151 7.33 -12.51 -18.85
C HIS A 151 6.83 -11.20 -18.19
N ALA A 152 5.73 -11.27 -17.46
CA ALA A 152 5.16 -10.10 -16.79
C ALA A 152 5.79 -9.80 -15.39
N LEU A 153 6.82 -10.55 -15.02
CA LEU A 153 7.64 -10.27 -13.82
C LEU A 153 8.83 -9.43 -14.22
#